data_2fa3a08170f0db5610598f4d7db030c7
#
_entry.id   2fa3a08170f0db5610598f4d7db030c7
#
_cell.length_a   1.000
_cell.length_b   1.000
_cell.length_c   1.000
_cell.angle_alpha   90.00
_cell.angle_beta   90.00
_cell.angle_gamma   90.00
#
_symmetry.space_group_name_H-M   'P 1'
#
loop_
_entity.id
_entity.type
_entity.pdbx_description
1 polymer ?
#
loop_
_entity_poly.entity_id
_entity_poly.type
_entity_poly.pdbx_seq_one_letter_code
_entity_poly.pdbx_strand_id
1 'polypeptide(L)'
;MDAELLHIEGKPVLRFERTLRHSPEKVWRVVTEPAEMKHWFPAEVTIDGRKLTFTFPEAAPVDADGGEGELLESDPPKVFAFRWHNDVLRFELLPHPDGCLLVFTAVITSKLSAGRDAPGWLTCLDALTAHADGTEFTPPTDWLARIEHHVAEFGLDEGTDDPDGVRFVRDLVWTPLDAVWALLTESATESATESTTESTDVTTGTVPTRAAHPGITPGRVIRAEAPHLLEYEWLRDGTPQGVVRWELTHEHLQGTTATLFQENAHGPEALAAWHVHMELFFAATQGDIRCPWPAAREKELVQRYAGR
;
A
#
# COMPACT_ATOMS: atom_id res chain seq x y z
N MET A 1 -15.86 -0.46 -11.96
CA MET A 1 -16.41 -1.10 -10.75
C MET A 1 -15.35 -1.01 -9.69
N ASP A 2 -15.70 -0.50 -8.56
CA ASP A 2 -14.74 0.00 -7.59
C ASP A 2 -14.62 -0.99 -6.43
N ALA A 3 -13.50 -0.98 -5.72
CA ALA A 3 -13.32 -1.72 -4.50
C ALA A 3 -13.98 -0.93 -3.35
N GLU A 4 -14.63 -1.62 -2.44
CA GLU A 4 -15.13 -1.03 -1.19
C GLU A 4 -14.26 -1.46 -0.02
N LEU A 5 -13.77 -0.51 0.78
CA LEU A 5 -13.10 -0.80 2.04
C LEU A 5 -14.10 -0.68 3.19
N LEU A 6 -14.43 -1.81 3.79
CA LEU A 6 -15.38 -1.95 4.88
C LEU A 6 -14.67 -2.28 6.19
N HIS A 7 -15.38 -2.10 7.31
CA HIS A 7 -14.95 -2.60 8.62
C HIS A 7 -16.06 -3.51 9.15
N ILE A 8 -15.76 -4.82 9.23
CA ILE A 8 -16.70 -5.82 9.70
C ILE A 8 -16.09 -6.49 10.93
N GLU A 9 -16.78 -6.41 12.05
CA GLU A 9 -16.32 -6.96 13.35
C GLU A 9 -14.90 -6.49 13.73
N GLY A 10 -14.59 -5.22 13.43
CA GLY A 10 -13.29 -4.62 13.73
C GLY A 10 -12.14 -4.99 12.77
N LYS A 11 -12.43 -5.74 11.71
CA LYS A 11 -11.44 -6.12 10.68
C LYS A 11 -11.66 -5.34 9.40
N PRO A 12 -10.59 -4.92 8.70
CA PRO A 12 -10.70 -4.33 7.39
C PRO A 12 -11.04 -5.41 6.35
N VAL A 13 -12.00 -5.09 5.48
CA VAL A 13 -12.51 -6.00 4.44
C VAL A 13 -12.58 -5.24 3.12
N LEU A 14 -11.89 -5.74 2.12
CA LEU A 14 -12.08 -5.31 0.74
C LEU A 14 -13.23 -6.12 0.12
N ARG A 15 -14.15 -5.45 -0.54
CA ARG A 15 -15.31 -6.06 -1.20
C ARG A 15 -15.39 -5.60 -2.66
N PHE A 16 -15.66 -6.58 -3.54
CA PHE A 16 -15.75 -6.37 -4.98
C PHE A 16 -16.98 -7.09 -5.54
N GLU A 17 -17.59 -6.52 -6.56
CA GLU A 17 -18.67 -7.15 -7.30
C GLU A 17 -18.36 -7.21 -8.80
N ARG A 18 -18.72 -8.34 -9.45
CA ARG A 18 -18.58 -8.54 -10.89
C ARG A 18 -19.80 -9.28 -11.44
N THR A 19 -20.49 -8.71 -12.40
CA THR A 19 -21.47 -9.44 -13.19
C THR A 19 -20.76 -10.13 -14.35
N LEU A 20 -20.78 -11.46 -14.37
CA LEU A 20 -20.18 -12.30 -15.41
C LEU A 20 -21.28 -12.91 -16.28
N ARG A 21 -21.08 -12.90 -17.60
CA ARG A 21 -22.06 -13.42 -18.58
C ARG A 21 -22.02 -14.95 -18.73
N HIS A 22 -21.76 -15.64 -17.62
CA HIS A 22 -21.62 -17.08 -17.56
C HIS A 22 -22.44 -17.63 -16.40
N SER A 23 -22.85 -18.93 -16.51
CA SER A 23 -23.55 -19.55 -15.39
C SER A 23 -22.67 -19.68 -14.15
N PRO A 24 -23.29 -19.73 -12.94
CA PRO A 24 -22.54 -19.97 -11.71
C PRO A 24 -21.64 -21.21 -11.76
N GLU A 25 -22.06 -22.30 -12.44
CA GLU A 25 -21.28 -23.53 -12.55
C GLU A 25 -20.01 -23.32 -13.38
N LYS A 26 -20.06 -22.51 -14.44
CA LYS A 26 -18.86 -22.15 -15.22
C LYS A 26 -17.92 -21.29 -14.41
N VAL A 27 -18.43 -20.26 -13.77
CA VAL A 27 -17.62 -19.35 -12.92
C VAL A 27 -17.03 -20.13 -11.75
N TRP A 28 -17.77 -21.04 -11.15
CA TRP A 28 -17.30 -21.93 -10.09
C TRP A 28 -16.01 -22.67 -10.49
N ARG A 29 -15.99 -23.29 -11.67
CA ARG A 29 -14.78 -23.97 -12.15
C ARG A 29 -13.61 -23.02 -12.30
N VAL A 30 -13.84 -21.84 -12.86
CA VAL A 30 -12.78 -20.81 -13.03
C VAL A 30 -12.20 -20.39 -11.68
N VAL A 31 -13.04 -20.27 -10.64
CA VAL A 31 -12.62 -19.83 -9.30
C VAL A 31 -11.96 -20.94 -8.49
N THR A 32 -12.32 -22.22 -8.71
CA THR A 32 -11.93 -23.31 -7.79
C THR A 32 -10.96 -24.35 -8.38
N GLU A 33 -10.92 -24.51 -9.70
CA GLU A 33 -10.03 -25.49 -10.32
C GLU A 33 -8.62 -24.91 -10.50
N PRO A 34 -7.56 -25.54 -9.93
CA PRO A 34 -6.19 -25.02 -10.05
C PRO A 34 -5.73 -24.76 -11.49
N ALA A 35 -6.18 -25.61 -12.43
CA ALA A 35 -5.89 -25.47 -13.85
C ALA A 35 -6.48 -24.18 -14.47
N GLU A 36 -7.57 -23.68 -13.92
CA GLU A 36 -8.24 -22.45 -14.32
C GLU A 36 -7.68 -21.25 -13.52
N MET A 37 -7.46 -21.42 -12.21
CA MET A 37 -6.93 -20.39 -11.30
C MET A 37 -5.61 -19.79 -11.80
N LYS A 38 -4.70 -20.59 -12.34
CA LYS A 38 -3.39 -20.13 -12.86
C LYS A 38 -3.45 -19.01 -13.91
N HIS A 39 -4.62 -18.77 -14.50
CA HIS A 39 -4.81 -17.73 -15.54
C HIS A 39 -5.19 -16.36 -14.96
N TRP A 40 -5.57 -16.30 -13.70
CA TRP A 40 -6.05 -15.06 -13.10
C TRP A 40 -5.60 -14.84 -11.65
N PHE A 41 -5.34 -15.91 -10.88
CA PHE A 41 -4.88 -15.80 -9.49
C PHE A 41 -3.38 -15.47 -9.46
N PRO A 42 -2.90 -14.67 -8.47
CA PRO A 42 -1.53 -14.15 -8.49
C PRO A 42 -0.46 -15.22 -8.19
N ALA A 43 -0.86 -16.41 -7.75
CA ALA A 43 0.01 -17.54 -7.44
C ALA A 43 -0.51 -18.83 -8.05
N GLU A 44 0.35 -19.79 -8.32
CA GLU A 44 -0.07 -21.16 -8.59
C GLU A 44 -0.63 -21.79 -7.33
N VAL A 45 -1.78 -22.48 -7.46
CA VAL A 45 -2.49 -23.07 -6.34
C VAL A 45 -2.55 -24.59 -6.50
N THR A 46 -2.22 -25.33 -5.45
CA THR A 46 -2.54 -26.75 -5.33
C THR A 46 -3.49 -26.98 -4.16
N ILE A 47 -4.45 -27.89 -4.33
CA ILE A 47 -5.47 -28.19 -3.34
C ILE A 47 -5.40 -29.69 -3.02
N ASP A 48 -5.12 -30.02 -1.75
CA ASP A 48 -5.13 -31.39 -1.22
C ASP A 48 -6.04 -31.45 0.00
N GLY A 49 -7.26 -31.92 -0.20
CA GLY A 49 -8.30 -31.90 0.83
C GLY A 49 -8.61 -30.47 1.29
N ARG A 50 -8.27 -30.15 2.55
CA ARG A 50 -8.43 -28.77 3.09
C ARG A 50 -7.15 -27.94 3.01
N LYS A 51 -6.02 -28.53 2.62
CA LYS A 51 -4.75 -27.83 2.51
C LYS A 51 -4.64 -27.18 1.14
N LEU A 52 -4.30 -25.89 1.11
CA LEU A 52 -3.90 -25.16 -0.08
C LEU A 52 -2.41 -24.86 0.02
N THR A 53 -1.72 -24.91 -1.11
CA THR A 53 -0.33 -24.44 -1.23
C THR A 53 -0.26 -23.45 -2.38
N PHE A 54 0.37 -22.34 -2.12
CA PHE A 54 0.53 -21.24 -3.07
C PHE A 54 2.00 -21.10 -3.44
N THR A 55 2.29 -20.90 -4.72
CA THR A 55 3.65 -20.67 -5.22
C THR A 55 3.64 -19.47 -6.13
N PHE A 56 4.38 -18.44 -5.77
CA PHE A 56 4.55 -17.28 -6.66
C PHE A 56 5.46 -17.62 -7.82
N PRO A 57 5.21 -17.05 -9.02
CA PRO A 57 6.18 -17.12 -10.11
C PRO A 57 7.50 -16.43 -9.70
N GLU A 58 8.64 -16.93 -10.22
CA GLU A 58 9.98 -16.42 -9.88
C GLU A 58 10.14 -14.89 -10.10
N ALA A 59 9.36 -14.32 -11.01
CA ALA A 59 9.36 -12.89 -11.32
C ALA A 59 8.41 -12.06 -10.44
N ALA A 60 7.75 -12.65 -9.43
CA ALA A 60 6.85 -11.89 -8.57
C ALA A 60 7.64 -10.85 -7.75
N PRO A 61 7.15 -9.61 -7.65
CA PRO A 61 7.83 -8.54 -6.91
C PRO A 61 7.67 -8.66 -5.38
N VAL A 62 7.38 -9.85 -4.88
CA VAL A 62 7.11 -10.10 -3.47
C VAL A 62 8.20 -11.00 -2.89
N ASP A 63 8.74 -10.61 -1.77
CA ASP A 63 9.68 -11.41 -0.99
C ASP A 63 8.91 -12.44 -0.12
N ALA A 64 8.13 -13.28 -0.81
CA ALA A 64 7.27 -14.25 -0.16
C ALA A 64 7.29 -15.60 -0.91
N ASP A 65 7.30 -16.67 -0.13
CA ASP A 65 7.32 -18.06 -0.62
C ASP A 65 5.95 -18.59 -1.08
N GLY A 66 4.92 -17.72 -1.17
CA GLY A 66 3.54 -18.11 -1.49
C GLY A 66 2.81 -18.74 -0.30
N GLY A 67 3.45 -19.67 0.41
CA GLY A 67 3.01 -20.23 1.68
C GLY A 67 1.87 -21.26 1.59
N GLU A 68 1.31 -21.55 2.74
CA GLU A 68 0.21 -22.50 2.91
C GLU A 68 -1.10 -21.77 3.26
N GLY A 69 -2.21 -22.39 2.92
CA GLY A 69 -3.55 -21.96 3.26
C GLY A 69 -4.47 -23.08 3.66
N GLU A 70 -5.67 -22.73 4.06
CA GLU A 70 -6.70 -23.66 4.50
C GLU A 70 -8.03 -23.37 3.83
N LEU A 71 -8.64 -24.39 3.23
CA LEU A 71 -10.01 -24.34 2.73
C LEU A 71 -10.98 -24.23 3.92
N LEU A 72 -11.69 -23.12 4.00
CA LEU A 72 -12.65 -22.84 5.06
C LEU A 72 -14.06 -23.31 4.68
N GLU A 73 -14.50 -23.03 3.45
CA GLU A 73 -15.83 -23.37 2.96
C GLU A 73 -15.78 -23.74 1.48
N SER A 74 -16.54 -24.76 1.09
CA SER A 74 -16.78 -25.14 -0.29
C SER A 74 -18.20 -25.66 -0.44
N ASP A 75 -19.12 -24.80 -0.98
CA ASP A 75 -20.53 -25.12 -1.29
C ASP A 75 -20.77 -24.89 -2.79
N PRO A 76 -20.49 -25.89 -3.65
CA PRO A 76 -20.67 -25.74 -5.10
C PRO A 76 -22.13 -25.52 -5.50
N PRO A 77 -22.42 -24.63 -6.48
CA PRO A 77 -21.50 -23.67 -7.11
C PRO A 77 -21.60 -22.27 -6.47
N LYS A 78 -21.83 -22.15 -5.16
CA LYS A 78 -22.23 -20.91 -4.51
C LYS A 78 -21.12 -20.20 -3.75
N VAL A 79 -20.33 -20.95 -2.94
CA VAL A 79 -19.36 -20.36 -2.03
C VAL A 79 -18.05 -21.13 -2.03
N PHE A 80 -16.96 -20.41 -2.22
CA PHE A 80 -15.60 -20.88 -2.05
C PHE A 80 -14.84 -19.91 -1.16
N ALA A 81 -14.34 -20.37 0.00
CA ALA A 81 -13.59 -19.52 0.92
C ALA A 81 -12.38 -20.27 1.48
N PHE A 82 -11.27 -19.58 1.56
CA PHE A 82 -10.03 -20.11 2.11
C PHE A 82 -9.23 -19.03 2.84
N ARG A 83 -8.36 -19.47 3.73
CA ARG A 83 -7.34 -18.65 4.35
C ARG A 83 -6.05 -18.75 3.54
N TRP A 84 -5.44 -17.60 3.30
CA TRP A 84 -4.11 -17.50 2.73
C TRP A 84 -3.28 -16.59 3.65
N HIS A 85 -2.25 -17.16 4.30
CA HIS A 85 -1.59 -16.52 5.42
C HIS A 85 -2.58 -16.07 6.50
N ASN A 86 -2.67 -14.78 6.78
CA ASN A 86 -3.58 -14.21 7.76
C ASN A 86 -4.90 -13.70 7.15
N ASP A 87 -4.96 -13.62 5.82
CA ASP A 87 -6.11 -13.11 5.11
C ASP A 87 -7.15 -14.19 4.83
N VAL A 88 -8.42 -13.81 4.75
CA VAL A 88 -9.51 -14.71 4.37
C VAL A 88 -10.13 -14.23 3.07
N LEU A 89 -10.07 -15.07 2.05
CA LEU A 89 -10.61 -14.81 0.73
C LEU A 89 -11.90 -15.61 0.56
N ARG A 90 -12.99 -14.93 0.16
CA ARG A 90 -14.30 -15.53 -0.03
C ARG A 90 -14.91 -15.10 -1.35
N PHE A 91 -15.31 -16.06 -2.15
CA PHE A 91 -15.99 -15.90 -3.42
C PHE A 91 -17.42 -16.42 -3.28
N GLU A 92 -18.41 -15.57 -3.53
CA GLU A 92 -19.82 -15.94 -3.55
C GLU A 92 -20.36 -15.76 -4.95
N LEU A 93 -21.03 -16.77 -5.46
CA LEU A 93 -21.61 -16.81 -6.79
C LEU A 93 -23.14 -16.81 -6.69
N LEU A 94 -23.74 -15.71 -7.07
CA LEU A 94 -25.17 -15.50 -7.01
C LEU A 94 -25.78 -15.56 -8.42
N PRO A 95 -26.91 -16.26 -8.62
CA PRO A 95 -27.61 -16.20 -9.90
C PRO A 95 -27.99 -14.75 -10.26
N HIS A 96 -27.74 -14.38 -11.51
CA HIS A 96 -28.06 -13.06 -12.05
C HIS A 96 -28.74 -13.19 -13.42
N PRO A 97 -29.67 -12.30 -13.81
CA PRO A 97 -30.34 -12.40 -15.13
C PRO A 97 -29.39 -12.48 -16.31
N ASP A 98 -28.23 -11.80 -16.23
CA ASP A 98 -27.21 -11.81 -17.26
C ASP A 98 -26.15 -12.92 -17.06
N GLY A 99 -26.33 -13.82 -16.10
CA GLY A 99 -25.40 -14.92 -15.82
C GLY A 99 -25.15 -15.14 -14.33
N CYS A 100 -24.06 -14.59 -13.79
CA CYS A 100 -23.63 -14.75 -12.40
C CYS A 100 -23.14 -13.41 -11.83
N LEU A 101 -23.58 -13.07 -10.62
CA LEU A 101 -22.94 -12.03 -9.81
C LEU A 101 -21.89 -12.70 -8.91
N LEU A 102 -20.63 -12.42 -9.17
CA LEU A 102 -19.51 -12.76 -8.29
C LEU A 102 -19.35 -11.64 -7.26
N VAL A 103 -19.45 -11.99 -5.98
CA VAL A 103 -19.07 -11.14 -4.86
C VAL A 103 -17.78 -11.72 -4.27
N PHE A 104 -16.70 -10.96 -4.35
CA PHE A 104 -15.43 -11.32 -3.75
C PHE A 104 -15.16 -10.45 -2.53
N THR A 105 -14.80 -11.06 -1.41
CA THR A 105 -14.39 -10.37 -0.19
C THR A 105 -13.03 -10.88 0.27
N ALA A 106 -12.16 -9.94 0.67
CA ALA A 106 -10.88 -10.23 1.29
C ALA A 106 -10.83 -9.57 2.67
N VAL A 107 -10.86 -10.37 3.73
CA VAL A 107 -10.54 -9.90 5.09
C VAL A 107 -9.03 -9.78 5.16
N ILE A 108 -8.53 -8.56 5.26
CA ILE A 108 -7.09 -8.27 5.20
C ILE A 108 -6.53 -7.97 6.60
N THR A 109 -5.24 -8.22 6.77
CA THR A 109 -4.56 -8.06 8.07
C THR A 109 -4.37 -6.59 8.45
N SER A 110 -4.06 -5.75 7.48
CA SER A 110 -3.79 -4.32 7.70
C SER A 110 -4.70 -3.45 6.84
N LYS A 111 -5.32 -2.44 7.46
CA LYS A 111 -6.07 -1.42 6.72
C LYS A 111 -5.16 -0.70 5.71
N LEU A 112 -3.89 -0.49 6.05
CA LEU A 112 -2.95 0.27 5.22
C LEU A 112 -2.65 -0.44 3.89
N SER A 113 -2.66 -1.79 3.89
CA SER A 113 -2.41 -2.55 2.66
C SER A 113 -3.56 -2.45 1.64
N ALA A 114 -4.75 -2.02 2.07
CA ALA A 114 -5.91 -1.92 1.18
C ALA A 114 -5.65 -1.08 -0.08
N GLY A 115 -4.81 -0.04 0.03
CA GLY A 115 -4.46 0.82 -1.10
C GLY A 115 -3.75 0.09 -2.24
N ARG A 116 -2.92 -0.93 -1.92
CA ARG A 116 -2.24 -1.78 -2.92
C ARG A 116 -3.02 -3.05 -3.24
N ASP A 117 -3.72 -3.61 -2.25
CA ASP A 117 -4.45 -4.87 -2.40
C ASP A 117 -5.68 -4.68 -3.32
N ALA A 118 -6.36 -3.53 -3.23
CA ALA A 118 -7.50 -3.23 -4.07
C ALA A 118 -7.18 -3.25 -5.58
N PRO A 119 -6.20 -2.49 -6.11
CA PRO A 119 -5.86 -2.58 -7.53
C PRO A 119 -5.28 -3.95 -7.91
N GLY A 120 -4.62 -4.66 -6.98
CA GLY A 120 -4.17 -6.03 -7.17
C GLY A 120 -5.33 -6.98 -7.45
N TRP A 121 -6.32 -7.01 -6.57
CA TRP A 121 -7.50 -7.86 -6.75
C TRP A 121 -8.37 -7.44 -7.93
N LEU A 122 -8.50 -6.13 -8.21
CA LEU A 122 -9.18 -5.66 -9.44
C LEU A 122 -8.51 -6.23 -10.70
N THR A 123 -7.17 -6.22 -10.74
CA THR A 123 -6.40 -6.81 -11.84
C THR A 123 -6.65 -8.32 -11.98
N CYS A 124 -6.68 -9.04 -10.86
CA CYS A 124 -6.99 -10.47 -10.85
C CYS A 124 -8.44 -10.75 -11.32
N LEU A 125 -9.42 -9.95 -10.89
CA LEU A 125 -10.81 -10.10 -11.31
C LEU A 125 -11.03 -9.73 -12.79
N ASP A 126 -10.27 -8.77 -13.33
CA ASP A 126 -10.28 -8.46 -14.76
C ASP A 126 -9.68 -9.61 -15.59
N ALA A 127 -8.58 -10.22 -15.11
CA ALA A 127 -8.00 -11.43 -15.70
C ALA A 127 -8.95 -12.63 -15.64
N LEU A 128 -9.65 -12.83 -14.51
CA LEU A 128 -10.68 -13.86 -14.33
C LEU A 128 -11.79 -13.68 -15.37
N THR A 129 -12.29 -12.45 -15.53
CA THR A 129 -13.35 -12.11 -16.48
C THR A 129 -12.90 -12.43 -17.91
N ALA A 130 -11.71 -11.95 -18.30
CA ALA A 130 -11.17 -12.20 -19.62
C ALA A 130 -10.97 -13.71 -19.90
N HIS A 131 -10.46 -14.46 -18.91
CA HIS A 131 -10.29 -15.91 -19.01
C HIS A 131 -11.64 -16.62 -19.17
N ALA A 132 -12.65 -16.26 -18.36
CA ALA A 132 -13.99 -16.81 -18.48
C ALA A 132 -14.64 -16.51 -19.84
N ASP A 133 -14.39 -15.34 -20.41
CA ASP A 133 -14.89 -14.91 -21.73
C ASP A 133 -14.07 -15.50 -22.89
N GLY A 134 -12.91 -16.12 -22.61
CA GLY A 134 -11.99 -16.62 -23.65
C GLY A 134 -11.30 -15.51 -24.43
N THR A 135 -11.12 -14.35 -23.83
CA THR A 135 -10.42 -13.19 -24.39
C THR A 135 -9.02 -13.04 -23.81
N GLU A 136 -8.15 -12.32 -24.52
CA GLU A 136 -6.82 -12.01 -24.02
C GLU A 136 -6.89 -10.93 -22.94
N PHE A 137 -6.11 -11.13 -21.87
CA PHE A 137 -5.95 -10.15 -20.80
C PHE A 137 -4.58 -9.45 -20.91
N THR A 138 -4.60 -8.13 -20.85
CA THR A 138 -3.38 -7.31 -20.79
C THR A 138 -3.31 -6.64 -19.42
N PRO A 139 -2.28 -6.93 -18.61
CA PRO A 139 -2.11 -6.28 -17.31
C PRO A 139 -1.96 -4.77 -17.44
N PRO A 140 -2.48 -3.99 -16.47
CA PRO A 140 -2.30 -2.55 -16.46
C PRO A 140 -0.83 -2.16 -16.26
N THR A 141 -0.43 -1.03 -16.84
CA THR A 141 0.92 -0.47 -16.71
C THR A 141 0.99 0.75 -15.79
N ASP A 142 -0.15 1.25 -15.35
CA ASP A 142 -0.35 2.44 -14.52
C ASP A 142 -0.47 2.10 -13.02
N TRP A 143 0.32 1.12 -12.56
CA TRP A 143 0.22 0.53 -11.23
C TRP A 143 0.30 1.57 -10.10
N LEU A 144 1.27 2.47 -10.16
CA LEU A 144 1.45 3.53 -9.16
C LEU A 144 0.20 4.42 -9.05
N ALA A 145 -0.34 4.88 -10.18
CA ALA A 145 -1.53 5.73 -10.19
C ALA A 145 -2.76 5.00 -9.63
N ARG A 146 -2.89 3.70 -9.84
CA ARG A 146 -3.97 2.88 -9.27
C ARG A 146 -3.85 2.74 -7.76
N ILE A 147 -2.64 2.56 -7.24
CA ILE A 147 -2.39 2.54 -5.79
C ILE A 147 -2.74 3.90 -5.19
N GLU A 148 -2.22 5.00 -5.75
CA GLU A 148 -2.49 6.35 -5.26
C GLU A 148 -3.98 6.69 -5.28
N HIS A 149 -4.71 6.25 -6.32
CA HIS A 149 -6.16 6.42 -6.42
C HIS A 149 -6.88 5.76 -5.23
N HIS A 150 -6.64 4.46 -4.98
CA HIS A 150 -7.32 3.75 -3.89
C HIS A 150 -6.86 4.20 -2.50
N VAL A 151 -5.60 4.59 -2.35
CA VAL A 151 -5.11 5.19 -1.12
C VAL A 151 -5.88 6.46 -0.79
N ALA A 152 -6.07 7.35 -1.77
CA ALA A 152 -6.84 8.59 -1.59
C ALA A 152 -8.34 8.31 -1.38
N GLU A 153 -8.92 7.35 -2.13
CA GLU A 153 -10.32 6.95 -2.01
C GLU A 153 -10.66 6.40 -0.63
N PHE A 154 -9.74 5.58 -0.07
CA PHE A 154 -9.90 4.98 1.25
C PHE A 154 -9.41 5.86 2.41
N GLY A 155 -8.87 7.05 2.11
CA GLY A 155 -8.33 7.98 3.10
C GLY A 155 -7.12 7.41 3.87
N LEU A 156 -6.29 6.60 3.20
CA LEU A 156 -5.11 5.98 3.81
C LEU A 156 -3.86 6.87 3.78
N ASP A 157 -3.95 8.00 3.11
CA ASP A 157 -2.95 9.06 3.02
C ASP A 157 -3.14 10.17 4.05
N GLU A 158 -4.24 10.12 4.80
CA GLU A 158 -4.63 11.19 5.70
C GLU A 158 -3.83 11.18 6.99
N GLY A 159 -3.31 12.37 7.35
CA GLY A 159 -2.70 12.58 8.66
C GLY A 159 -3.72 12.83 9.76
N THR A 160 -3.28 12.60 11.00
CA THR A 160 -4.01 12.95 12.22
C THR A 160 -3.37 14.14 12.92
N ASP A 161 -4.20 15.00 13.52
CA ASP A 161 -3.76 16.06 14.44
C ASP A 161 -3.98 15.53 15.88
N ASP A 162 -2.92 14.92 16.40
CA ASP A 162 -2.91 14.37 17.75
C ASP A 162 -2.61 15.48 18.79
N PRO A 163 -2.88 15.29 20.08
CA PRO A 163 -2.60 16.30 21.11
C PRO A 163 -1.15 16.81 21.14
N ASP A 164 -0.20 15.97 20.75
CA ASP A 164 1.23 16.26 20.81
C ASP A 164 1.80 16.67 19.44
N GLY A 165 1.01 16.65 18.36
CA GLY A 165 1.47 17.01 17.01
C GLY A 165 0.79 16.25 15.88
N VAL A 166 1.27 16.44 14.67
CA VAL A 166 0.72 15.77 13.48
C VAL A 166 1.43 14.44 13.22
N ARG A 167 0.64 13.45 12.78
CA ARG A 167 1.12 12.09 12.49
C ARG A 167 0.63 11.62 11.13
N PHE A 168 1.51 10.92 10.40
CA PHE A 168 1.18 10.21 9.17
C PHE A 168 1.71 8.77 9.25
N VAL A 169 0.96 7.84 8.66
CA VAL A 169 1.39 6.46 8.48
C VAL A 169 1.14 6.07 7.02
N ARG A 170 2.16 5.53 6.35
CA ARG A 170 2.08 5.19 4.94
C ARG A 170 2.63 3.80 4.67
N ASP A 171 1.85 2.97 4.00
CA ASP A 171 2.33 1.74 3.37
C ASP A 171 3.20 2.11 2.15
N LEU A 172 4.43 1.60 2.12
CA LEU A 172 5.38 1.81 1.02
C LEU A 172 5.45 0.59 0.09
N VAL A 173 4.38 -0.20 0.13
CA VAL A 173 4.25 -1.42 -0.66
C VAL A 173 5.40 -2.39 -0.29
N TRP A 174 5.99 -3.07 -1.25
CA TRP A 174 7.09 -4.02 -1.03
C TRP A 174 8.48 -3.39 -1.23
N THR A 175 8.59 -2.06 -1.10
CA THR A 175 9.90 -1.41 -1.19
C THR A 175 10.77 -1.91 -0.02
N PRO A 176 11.97 -2.45 -0.29
CA PRO A 176 12.84 -2.94 0.77
C PRO A 176 13.20 -1.84 1.78
N LEU A 177 13.26 -2.21 3.06
CA LEU A 177 13.52 -1.27 4.15
C LEU A 177 14.82 -0.47 3.95
N ASP A 178 15.90 -1.15 3.54
CA ASP A 178 17.18 -0.51 3.28
C ASP A 178 17.12 0.49 2.11
N ALA A 179 16.32 0.20 1.08
CA ALA A 179 16.11 1.11 -0.04
C ALA A 179 15.31 2.36 0.39
N VAL A 180 14.30 2.18 1.25
CA VAL A 180 13.56 3.32 1.83
C VAL A 180 14.45 4.17 2.70
N TRP A 181 15.29 3.54 3.54
CA TRP A 181 16.25 4.25 4.37
C TRP A 181 17.28 5.04 3.55
N ALA A 182 17.85 4.42 2.53
CA ALA A 182 18.80 5.08 1.63
C ALA A 182 18.15 6.30 0.95
N LEU A 183 16.91 6.15 0.47
CA LEU A 183 16.15 7.26 -0.13
C LEU A 183 15.87 8.38 0.88
N LEU A 184 15.43 8.04 2.10
CA LEU A 184 15.14 9.01 3.16
C LEU A 184 16.37 9.82 3.55
N THR A 185 17.54 9.16 3.58
CA THR A 185 18.80 9.75 4.04
C THR A 185 19.69 10.29 2.91
N GLU A 186 19.21 10.27 1.66
CA GLU A 186 19.93 10.83 0.49
C GLU A 186 20.25 12.30 0.70
N SER A 187 21.54 12.64 0.62
CA SER A 187 22.02 14.03 0.70
C SER A 187 22.02 14.68 -0.66
N ALA A 188 21.64 15.95 -0.74
CA ALA A 188 21.60 16.73 -1.99
C ALA A 188 22.96 16.83 -2.73
N THR A 189 24.06 16.51 -2.07
CA THR A 189 25.43 16.53 -2.59
C THR A 189 25.81 15.28 -3.40
N GLU A 190 25.09 14.17 -3.27
CA GLU A 190 25.47 12.88 -3.90
C GLU A 190 24.89 12.67 -5.31
N SER A 191 23.99 13.53 -5.75
CA SER A 191 23.35 13.40 -7.07
C SER A 191 24.27 13.68 -8.28
N ALA A 192 25.55 13.98 -8.10
CA ALA A 192 26.41 14.48 -9.17
C ALA A 192 27.70 13.66 -9.43
N THR A 193 28.04 12.61 -8.69
CA THR A 193 29.28 11.84 -9.00
C THR A 193 29.19 10.39 -8.52
N GLU A 194 29.52 9.48 -9.43
CA GLU A 194 29.73 8.04 -9.33
C GLU A 194 29.86 7.39 -7.95
N SER A 195 29.00 6.38 -7.77
CA SER A 195 29.15 5.13 -7.00
C SER A 195 30.49 4.94 -6.26
N THR A 196 30.48 5.24 -4.97
CA THR A 196 31.29 4.52 -3.99
C THR A 196 30.40 4.26 -2.78
N THR A 197 30.29 2.98 -2.44
CA THR A 197 29.50 2.43 -1.32
C THR A 197 30.17 2.81 0.00
N GLU A 198 29.96 4.03 0.48
CA GLU A 198 30.24 4.40 1.86
C GLU A 198 28.91 4.80 2.51
N SER A 199 28.52 4.03 3.51
CA SER A 199 27.40 4.33 4.41
C SER A 199 27.59 5.73 4.98
N THR A 200 26.81 6.69 4.53
CA THR A 200 26.82 8.05 5.08
C THR A 200 26.33 7.99 6.52
N ASP A 201 27.26 8.26 7.45
CA ASP A 201 26.98 8.33 8.87
C ASP A 201 26.13 9.58 9.16
N VAL A 202 24.81 9.42 9.22
CA VAL A 202 23.81 10.49 9.45
C VAL A 202 23.94 11.05 10.88
N THR A 203 24.81 10.48 11.72
CA THR A 203 24.91 10.73 13.16
C THR A 203 25.42 12.13 13.56
N THR A 204 25.93 12.94 12.63
CA THR A 204 26.56 14.23 13.01
C THR A 204 26.31 15.40 12.04
N GLY A 205 25.31 15.31 11.18
CA GLY A 205 25.22 16.23 10.06
C GLY A 205 23.88 16.94 9.85
N THR A 206 23.78 17.49 8.70
CA THR A 206 22.63 18.17 8.16
C THR A 206 21.47 17.16 7.98
N VAL A 207 20.25 17.57 8.32
CA VAL A 207 19.04 16.76 8.07
C VAL A 207 18.92 16.49 6.56
N PRO A 208 18.70 15.24 6.16
CA PRO A 208 18.56 14.89 4.75
C PRO A 208 17.38 15.66 4.09
N THR A 209 17.57 16.06 2.86
CA THR A 209 16.57 16.88 2.14
C THR A 209 15.21 16.18 2.01
N ARG A 210 15.21 14.85 1.86
CA ARG A 210 13.97 14.07 1.73
C ARG A 210 13.28 13.80 3.06
N ALA A 211 13.91 14.13 4.19
CA ALA A 211 13.31 13.96 5.51
C ALA A 211 12.47 15.16 5.95
N ALA A 212 12.52 16.29 5.23
CA ALA A 212 11.84 17.52 5.59
C ALA A 212 11.11 18.14 4.39
N HIS A 213 9.88 18.64 4.59
CA HIS A 213 9.18 19.42 3.58
C HIS A 213 9.68 20.88 3.53
N PRO A 214 9.49 21.64 2.43
CA PRO A 214 10.03 23.00 2.27
C PRO A 214 9.56 24.02 3.31
N GLY A 215 8.41 23.79 3.94
CA GLY A 215 7.84 24.71 4.95
C GLY A 215 8.42 24.54 6.35
N ILE A 216 9.33 23.58 6.58
CA ILE A 216 9.97 23.36 7.88
C ILE A 216 11.44 23.77 7.84
N THR A 217 11.93 24.40 8.90
CA THR A 217 13.36 24.64 9.09
C THR A 217 13.94 23.51 9.94
N PRO A 218 14.72 22.57 9.36
CA PRO A 218 15.32 21.51 10.13
C PRO A 218 16.48 22.03 10.99
N GLY A 219 16.60 21.50 12.19
CA GLY A 219 17.70 21.73 13.12
C GLY A 219 18.79 20.65 13.00
N ARG A 220 19.24 20.12 14.12
CA ARG A 220 20.22 19.03 14.14
C ARG A 220 19.55 17.66 14.19
N VAL A 221 20.19 16.67 13.61
CA VAL A 221 19.84 15.26 13.86
C VAL A 221 20.18 14.92 15.31
N ILE A 222 19.22 14.37 16.05
CA ILE A 222 19.38 13.99 17.46
C ILE A 222 19.48 12.48 17.64
N ARG A 223 18.95 11.71 16.68
CA ARG A 223 19.02 10.24 16.68
C ARG A 223 18.91 9.69 15.28
N ALA A 224 19.77 8.76 14.93
CA ALA A 224 19.69 8.00 13.71
C ALA A 224 20.06 6.54 14.00
N GLU A 225 19.12 5.63 13.74
CA GLU A 225 19.27 4.19 13.91
C GLU A 225 18.86 3.49 12.62
N ALA A 226 19.81 3.34 11.73
CA ALA A 226 19.59 2.70 10.44
C ALA A 226 19.15 1.22 10.60
N PRO A 227 18.23 0.75 9.79
CA PRO A 227 17.41 1.47 8.81
C PRO A 227 16.03 1.90 9.37
N HIS A 228 15.87 2.12 10.67
CA HIS A 228 14.58 2.16 11.35
C HIS A 228 14.15 3.54 11.85
N LEU A 229 15.08 4.40 12.27
CA LEU A 229 14.72 5.61 12.99
C LEU A 229 15.60 6.79 12.59
N LEU A 230 14.96 7.93 12.26
CA LEU A 230 15.59 9.22 12.10
C LEU A 230 14.81 10.25 12.92
N GLU A 231 15.49 10.94 13.85
CA GLU A 231 14.92 12.04 14.61
C GLU A 231 15.78 13.29 14.46
N TYR A 232 15.13 14.44 14.27
CA TYR A 232 15.78 15.72 14.19
C TYR A 232 14.92 16.85 14.81
N GLU A 233 15.58 17.88 15.33
CA GLU A 233 14.88 19.08 15.79
C GLU A 233 14.28 19.86 14.59
N TRP A 234 13.13 20.50 14.81
CA TRP A 234 12.63 21.50 13.88
C TRP A 234 12.56 22.84 14.56
N LEU A 235 12.83 23.92 13.77
CA LEU A 235 13.04 25.26 14.29
C LEU A 235 11.97 26.21 13.78
N ARG A 236 11.61 27.18 14.64
CA ARG A 236 10.89 28.40 14.26
C ARG A 236 11.72 29.60 14.73
N ASP A 237 12.06 30.50 13.81
CA ASP A 237 12.89 31.66 14.11
C ASP A 237 14.22 31.29 14.82
N GLY A 238 14.81 30.18 14.42
CA GLY A 238 16.07 29.67 14.98
C GLY A 238 15.94 28.98 16.35
N THR A 239 14.71 28.86 16.88
CA THR A 239 14.46 28.21 18.19
C THR A 239 13.84 26.83 17.99
N PRO A 240 14.36 25.75 18.63
CA PRO A 240 13.74 24.43 18.61
C PRO A 240 12.32 24.47 19.14
N GLN A 241 11.40 23.86 18.40
CA GLN A 241 9.98 23.75 18.76
C GLN A 241 9.62 22.33 19.17
N GLY A 242 10.33 21.32 18.73
CA GLY A 242 10.07 19.92 18.96
C GLY A 242 10.91 19.07 18.01
N VAL A 243 10.52 17.82 17.86
CA VAL A 243 11.20 16.86 17.00
C VAL A 243 10.33 16.45 15.82
N VAL A 244 10.99 16.12 14.71
CA VAL A 244 10.41 15.32 13.65
C VAL A 244 11.01 13.93 13.75
N ARG A 245 10.14 12.92 13.73
CA ARG A 245 10.51 11.52 13.82
C ARG A 245 10.01 10.77 12.60
N TRP A 246 10.92 10.02 11.97
CA TRP A 246 10.62 9.02 10.96
C TRP A 246 10.91 7.64 11.55
N GLU A 247 9.90 6.78 11.56
CA GLU A 247 10.04 5.37 11.94
C GLU A 247 9.72 4.51 10.72
N LEU A 248 10.64 3.63 10.36
CA LEU A 248 10.46 2.66 9.28
C LEU A 248 10.37 1.27 9.88
N THR A 249 9.31 0.57 9.56
CA THR A 249 9.09 -0.83 9.96
C THR A 249 8.92 -1.70 8.74
N HIS A 250 9.36 -2.95 8.85
CA HIS A 250 9.14 -3.94 7.81
C HIS A 250 8.56 -5.20 8.45
N GLU A 251 7.43 -5.64 7.93
CA GLU A 251 6.80 -6.88 8.34
C GLU A 251 6.75 -7.83 7.14
N HIS A 252 7.18 -9.07 7.35
CA HIS A 252 7.08 -10.12 6.34
C HIS A 252 5.63 -10.22 5.84
N LEU A 253 5.44 -10.25 4.53
CA LEU A 253 4.15 -10.24 3.81
C LEU A 253 3.41 -8.88 3.81
N GLN A 254 3.67 -7.98 4.76
CA GLN A 254 3.03 -6.66 4.80
C GLN A 254 3.87 -5.58 4.11
N GLY A 255 5.19 -5.81 3.95
CA GLY A 255 6.10 -4.84 3.36
C GLY A 255 6.56 -3.76 4.33
N THR A 256 6.98 -2.63 3.79
CA THR A 256 7.55 -1.53 4.56
C THR A 256 6.52 -0.44 4.83
N THR A 257 6.47 0.02 6.07
CA THR A 257 5.63 1.13 6.52
C THR A 257 6.50 2.27 7.04
N ALA A 258 6.19 3.50 6.63
CA ALA A 258 6.76 4.72 7.18
C ALA A 258 5.75 5.38 8.12
N THR A 259 6.18 5.70 9.33
CA THR A 259 5.48 6.57 10.26
C THR A 259 6.26 7.87 10.41
N LEU A 260 5.58 8.98 10.17
CA LEU A 260 6.10 10.33 10.39
C LEU A 260 5.33 10.96 11.54
N PHE A 261 6.06 11.63 12.43
CA PHE A 261 5.48 12.45 13.49
C PHE A 261 6.24 13.77 13.60
N GLN A 262 5.52 14.89 13.65
CA GLN A 262 6.08 16.19 13.98
C GLN A 262 5.46 16.71 15.27
N GLU A 263 6.26 16.79 16.32
CA GLU A 263 5.88 17.30 17.63
C GLU A 263 5.57 18.79 17.59
N ASN A 264 4.54 19.23 18.35
CA ASN A 264 4.12 20.62 18.49
C ASN A 264 3.72 21.33 17.18
N ALA A 265 3.39 20.56 16.15
CA ALA A 265 2.82 21.06 14.90
C ALA A 265 1.35 20.68 14.82
N HIS A 266 0.49 21.66 14.51
CA HIS A 266 -0.95 21.48 14.49
C HIS A 266 -1.61 22.20 13.32
N GLY A 267 -2.84 21.80 13.01
CA GLY A 267 -3.72 22.47 12.08
C GLY A 267 -3.55 22.09 10.62
N PRO A 268 -4.42 22.68 9.77
CA PRO A 268 -4.55 22.30 8.37
C PRO A 268 -3.27 22.50 7.56
N GLU A 269 -2.48 23.53 7.85
CA GLU A 269 -1.25 23.85 7.13
C GLU A 269 -0.17 22.78 7.38
N ALA A 270 0.02 22.36 8.64
CA ALA A 270 0.98 21.32 8.98
C ALA A 270 0.58 19.98 8.37
N LEU A 271 -0.71 19.62 8.48
CA LEU A 271 -1.25 18.41 7.85
C LEU A 271 -1.08 18.43 6.33
N ALA A 272 -1.41 19.55 5.67
CA ALA A 272 -1.33 19.64 4.21
C ALA A 272 0.12 19.54 3.70
N ALA A 273 1.06 20.21 4.36
CA ALA A 273 2.47 20.17 3.97
C ALA A 273 3.06 18.75 4.09
N TRP A 274 2.79 18.06 5.20
CA TRP A 274 3.25 16.67 5.37
C TRP A 274 2.49 15.68 4.47
N HIS A 275 1.21 15.90 4.19
CA HIS A 275 0.47 15.08 3.24
C HIS A 275 1.13 15.12 1.85
N VAL A 276 1.40 16.33 1.32
CA VAL A 276 2.12 16.48 0.05
C VAL A 276 3.49 15.81 0.11
N HIS A 277 4.20 16.00 1.22
CA HIS A 277 5.53 15.40 1.37
C HIS A 277 5.46 13.86 1.33
N MET A 278 4.50 13.24 2.00
CA MET A 278 4.29 11.80 2.00
C MET A 278 3.84 11.26 0.63
N GLU A 279 3.04 12.02 -0.14
CA GLU A 279 2.72 11.69 -1.54
C GLU A 279 3.99 11.66 -2.40
N LEU A 280 4.84 12.70 -2.30
CA LEU A 280 6.08 12.79 -3.05
C LEU A 280 7.12 11.74 -2.61
N PHE A 281 7.21 11.47 -1.32
CA PHE A 281 8.10 10.44 -0.78
C PHE A 281 7.68 9.05 -1.26
N PHE A 282 6.40 8.73 -1.18
CA PHE A 282 5.86 7.47 -1.69
C PHE A 282 6.14 7.30 -3.19
N ALA A 283 5.86 8.32 -4.02
CA ALA A 283 6.16 8.27 -5.45
C ALA A 283 7.66 8.01 -5.71
N ALA A 284 8.54 8.66 -4.93
CA ALA A 284 9.99 8.48 -5.04
C ALA A 284 10.42 7.04 -4.67
N THR A 285 9.78 6.39 -3.68
CA THR A 285 10.06 4.96 -3.37
C THR A 285 9.72 4.04 -4.53
N GLN A 286 8.81 4.46 -5.41
CA GLN A 286 8.41 3.73 -6.62
C GLN A 286 9.19 4.19 -7.88
N GLY A 287 10.23 5.02 -7.71
CA GLY A 287 11.05 5.53 -8.81
C GLY A 287 10.48 6.73 -9.56
N ASP A 288 9.35 7.28 -9.12
CA ASP A 288 8.71 8.47 -9.71
C ASP A 288 9.07 9.73 -8.91
N ILE A 289 10.11 10.43 -9.35
CA ILE A 289 10.59 11.65 -8.69
C ILE A 289 9.84 12.86 -9.24
N ARG A 290 8.99 13.45 -8.42
CA ARG A 290 8.14 14.59 -8.76
C ARG A 290 8.70 15.90 -8.22
N CYS A 291 8.91 16.87 -9.08
CA CYS A 291 9.33 18.23 -8.73
C CYS A 291 8.82 19.23 -9.79
N PRO A 292 8.65 20.52 -9.47
CA PRO A 292 8.85 21.16 -8.17
C PRO A 292 7.73 20.82 -7.17
N TRP A 293 7.84 21.35 -5.93
CA TRP A 293 6.81 21.23 -4.90
C TRP A 293 5.44 21.69 -5.41
N PRO A 294 4.38 20.88 -5.27
CA PRO A 294 3.06 21.16 -5.87
C PRO A 294 2.21 22.07 -4.97
N ALA A 295 2.53 23.38 -4.93
CA ALA A 295 1.85 24.37 -4.08
C ALA A 295 0.32 24.43 -4.28
N ALA A 296 -0.18 24.09 -5.47
CA ALA A 296 -1.63 24.03 -5.73
C ALA A 296 -2.28 22.88 -4.96
N ARG A 297 -1.60 21.72 -4.91
CA ARG A 297 -2.07 20.54 -4.15
C ARG A 297 -2.04 20.81 -2.65
N GLU A 298 -1.00 21.44 -2.16
CA GLU A 298 -0.91 21.84 -0.74
C GLU A 298 -2.09 22.74 -0.36
N LYS A 299 -2.40 23.77 -1.16
CA LYS A 299 -3.53 24.67 -0.92
C LYS A 299 -4.89 23.93 -0.92
N GLU A 300 -5.09 22.98 -1.82
CA GLU A 300 -6.28 22.13 -1.85
C GLU A 300 -6.41 21.34 -0.55
N LEU A 301 -5.32 20.74 -0.09
CA LEU A 301 -5.28 19.95 1.14
C LEU A 301 -5.51 20.79 2.39
N VAL A 302 -4.99 22.03 2.45
CA VAL A 302 -5.32 22.96 3.54
C VAL A 302 -6.83 23.17 3.63
N GLN A 303 -7.52 23.39 2.50
CA GLN A 303 -8.98 23.54 2.50
C GLN A 303 -9.69 22.26 2.93
N ARG A 304 -9.21 21.09 2.49
CA ARG A 304 -9.77 19.79 2.88
C ARG A 304 -9.64 19.55 4.39
N TYR A 305 -8.46 19.81 4.98
CA TYR A 305 -8.23 19.64 6.41
C TYR A 305 -8.95 20.69 7.27
N ALA A 306 -9.10 21.94 6.78
CA ALA A 306 -9.84 22.99 7.50
C ALA A 306 -11.37 22.76 7.56
N GLY A 307 -11.90 21.90 6.70
CA GLY A 307 -13.33 21.56 6.66
C GLY A 307 -13.72 20.35 7.53
N ARG A 308 -12.80 19.81 8.30
CA ARG A 308 -12.99 18.69 9.24
C ARG A 308 -13.11 19.22 10.67
#